data_c87831eb5e2281f801060c87db4174b6
#
_entry.id   c87831eb5e2281f801060c87db4174b6
#
_cell.length_a   1.000
_cell.length_b   1.000
_cell.length_c   1.000
_cell.angle_alpha   90.00
_cell.angle_beta   90.00
_cell.angle_gamma   90.00
#
_symmetry.space_group_name_H-M   'P 1'
#
loop_
_entity.id
_entity.type
_entity.pdbx_description
1 polymer ?
#
loop_
_entity_poly.entity_id
_entity_poly.type
_entity_poly.pdbx_seq_one_letter_code
_entity_poly.pdbx_strand_id
1 'polypeptide(L)'
;MDSVIKSTINNCIFYYYDNKWQEPVITEKNCFELFKNNTNLPFHYFAFPWATLIDNNLKNDTSLHILLEKTNTDNNYKYFTVIQHIFFKEYIELLVKLNIKYIFSPHTDIYCSEIEKKYDIKIIPLSLYPAQNNNFEYILPVTKRKFLTNFVGQYDQNYYISNIREIIFDIFSNYDDCYIVKRNEWHYEKVVYNNSQTNPEYELEYKDILMNSRFTLCPSGSGPNSIRIWECMSFGSIPVILADTLILPDIKDDWNNYVIIWKEENIRNLYEYLKNMNPEKINDMSIKCIELYNKYFSNETMCRCINEYFESSTIF
;
A
#
# COMPACT_ATOMS: atom_id res chain seq x y z
N MET A 1 -23.35 18.94 9.05
CA MET A 1 -23.56 17.97 7.93
C MET A 1 -22.43 18.16 6.97
N ASP A 2 -21.56 17.17 6.91
CA ASP A 2 -20.39 17.22 6.03
C ASP A 2 -20.88 17.02 4.61
N SER A 3 -20.70 18.00 3.75
CA SER A 3 -21.24 17.98 2.40
C SER A 3 -20.30 17.19 1.47
N VAL A 4 -20.87 16.25 0.75
CA VAL A 4 -20.18 15.69 -0.43
C VAL A 4 -20.01 16.82 -1.45
N ILE A 5 -18.78 17.11 -1.81
CA ILE A 5 -18.46 18.20 -2.74
C ILE A 5 -18.19 17.57 -4.10
N LYS A 6 -18.92 18.05 -5.12
CA LYS A 6 -18.61 17.83 -6.52
C LYS A 6 -17.76 19.00 -7.00
N SER A 7 -16.53 18.76 -7.38
CA SER A 7 -15.67 19.76 -8.01
C SER A 7 -15.35 19.33 -9.44
N THR A 8 -15.41 20.27 -10.39
CA THR A 8 -14.98 20.05 -11.76
C THR A 8 -13.71 20.84 -11.98
N ILE A 9 -12.61 20.13 -12.20
CA ILE A 9 -11.31 20.74 -12.52
C ILE A 9 -10.90 20.22 -13.89
N ASN A 10 -10.76 21.11 -14.89
CA ASN A 10 -10.30 20.76 -16.24
C ASN A 10 -11.04 19.58 -16.91
N ASN A 11 -12.36 19.56 -16.87
CA ASN A 11 -13.24 18.49 -17.36
C ASN A 11 -13.23 17.18 -16.56
N CYS A 12 -12.42 17.07 -15.50
CA CYS A 12 -12.50 15.95 -14.57
C CYS A 12 -13.48 16.26 -13.46
N ILE A 13 -14.40 15.34 -13.18
CA ILE A 13 -15.34 15.48 -12.10
C ILE A 13 -14.78 14.71 -10.90
N PHE A 14 -14.50 15.46 -9.82
CA PHE A 14 -14.10 14.87 -8.55
C PHE A 14 -15.30 14.85 -7.62
N TYR A 15 -15.55 13.70 -7.01
CA TYR A 15 -16.41 13.61 -5.85
C TYR A 15 -15.53 13.35 -4.65
N TYR A 16 -15.59 14.19 -3.65
CA TYR A 16 -14.83 13.99 -2.42
C TYR A 16 -15.63 14.43 -1.22
N TYR A 17 -15.25 13.87 -0.09
CA TYR A 17 -15.86 14.15 1.20
C TYR A 17 -14.81 14.87 2.03
N ASP A 18 -14.98 16.17 2.23
CA ASP A 18 -13.97 16.99 2.89
C ASP A 18 -13.78 16.59 4.36
N ASN A 19 -12.53 16.57 4.83
CA ASN A 19 -12.12 16.37 6.21
C ASN A 19 -12.29 14.97 6.84
N LYS A 20 -12.48 13.90 6.06
CA LYS A 20 -12.65 12.54 6.62
C LYS A 20 -11.74 11.48 6.03
N TRP A 21 -10.55 11.84 5.60
CA TRP A 21 -9.58 10.89 5.13
C TRP A 21 -8.95 10.11 6.28
N GLN A 22 -8.81 8.79 6.12
CA GLN A 22 -8.11 7.96 7.08
C GLN A 22 -6.62 8.35 7.17
N GLU A 23 -6.10 8.37 8.38
CA GLU A 23 -4.68 8.65 8.67
C GLU A 23 -4.11 7.53 9.55
N PRO A 24 -2.81 7.30 9.59
CA PRO A 24 -1.72 8.00 8.89
C PRO A 24 -1.43 7.45 7.49
N VAL A 25 -2.03 6.32 7.10
CA VAL A 25 -1.92 5.75 5.75
C VAL A 25 -2.90 6.50 4.85
N ILE A 26 -2.41 7.48 4.14
CA ILE A 26 -3.23 8.44 3.38
C ILE A 26 -3.24 8.18 1.88
N THR A 27 -3.23 6.92 1.44
CA THR A 27 -3.18 6.55 0.01
C THR A 27 -4.27 7.24 -0.80
N GLU A 28 -5.53 7.18 -0.36
CA GLU A 28 -6.67 7.83 -1.01
C GLU A 28 -6.52 9.35 -1.05
N LYS A 29 -6.18 9.96 0.09
CA LYS A 29 -5.96 11.40 0.21
C LYS A 29 -4.81 11.89 -0.66
N ASN A 30 -3.68 11.19 -0.62
CA ASN A 30 -2.51 11.56 -1.41
C ASN A 30 -2.79 11.48 -2.91
N CYS A 31 -3.46 10.43 -3.37
CA CYS A 31 -3.89 10.34 -4.76
C CYS A 31 -4.85 11.48 -5.14
N PHE A 32 -5.80 11.83 -4.28
CA PHE A 32 -6.66 12.98 -4.52
C PHE A 32 -5.85 14.27 -4.67
N GLU A 33 -4.91 14.55 -3.76
CA GLU A 33 -4.06 15.75 -3.82
C GLU A 33 -3.21 15.80 -5.09
N LEU A 34 -2.67 14.68 -5.53
CA LEU A 34 -1.87 14.58 -6.75
C LEU A 34 -2.72 14.75 -8.01
N PHE A 35 -3.94 14.22 -8.04
CA PHE A 35 -4.80 14.28 -9.22
C PHE A 35 -5.63 15.54 -9.34
N LYS A 36 -5.99 16.20 -8.23
CA LYS A 36 -6.83 17.42 -8.31
C LYS A 36 -6.24 18.52 -9.18
N ASN A 37 -4.92 18.52 -9.37
CA ASN A 37 -4.20 19.48 -10.21
C ASN A 37 -3.79 18.89 -11.58
N ASN A 38 -4.11 17.63 -11.86
CA ASN A 38 -3.74 16.98 -13.12
C ASN A 38 -4.90 17.06 -14.12
N THR A 39 -4.66 17.67 -15.27
CA THR A 39 -5.69 18.03 -16.24
C THR A 39 -5.93 17.00 -17.34
N ASN A 40 -5.12 15.95 -17.44
CA ASN A 40 -5.04 15.05 -18.58
C ASN A 40 -5.44 13.59 -18.27
N LEU A 41 -6.39 13.38 -17.37
CA LEU A 41 -6.87 12.03 -17.08
C LEU A 41 -7.85 11.56 -18.16
N PRO A 42 -7.68 10.37 -18.74
CA PRO A 42 -8.58 9.82 -19.75
C PRO A 42 -9.93 9.35 -19.20
N PHE A 43 -10.02 9.18 -17.88
CA PHE A 43 -11.21 8.78 -17.13
C PHE A 43 -11.46 9.73 -15.98
N HIS A 44 -12.73 9.81 -15.54
CA HIS A 44 -13.08 10.66 -14.40
C HIS A 44 -12.66 10.01 -13.09
N TYR A 45 -11.93 10.74 -12.26
CA TYR A 45 -11.55 10.27 -10.94
C TYR A 45 -12.69 10.46 -9.94
N PHE A 46 -13.15 9.37 -9.38
CA PHE A 46 -14.07 9.37 -8.26
C PHE A 46 -13.26 9.32 -6.96
N ALA A 47 -12.85 10.47 -6.46
CA ALA A 47 -12.12 10.59 -5.20
C ALA A 47 -13.11 10.56 -4.03
N PHE A 48 -12.94 9.62 -3.12
CA PHE A 48 -13.78 9.50 -1.94
C PHE A 48 -12.99 8.83 -0.80
N PRO A 49 -13.22 9.20 0.48
CA PRO A 49 -12.55 8.56 1.64
C PRO A 49 -13.19 7.20 1.96
N TRP A 50 -12.97 6.22 1.09
CA TRP A 50 -13.55 4.88 1.20
C TRP A 50 -13.17 4.17 2.49
N ALA A 51 -11.90 4.31 2.91
CA ALA A 51 -11.43 3.68 4.14
C ALA A 51 -12.21 4.20 5.36
N THR A 52 -12.44 5.50 5.44
CA THR A 52 -13.27 6.10 6.49
C THR A 52 -14.72 5.62 6.43
N LEU A 53 -15.29 5.50 5.22
CA LEU A 53 -16.63 4.94 5.03
C LEU A 53 -16.74 3.52 5.57
N ILE A 54 -15.76 2.68 5.22
CA ILE A 54 -15.75 1.26 5.59
C ILE A 54 -15.57 1.11 7.10
N ASP A 55 -14.61 1.81 7.71
CA ASP A 55 -14.35 1.76 9.15
C ASP A 55 -15.56 2.19 9.98
N ASN A 56 -16.28 3.21 9.53
CA ASN A 56 -17.45 3.70 10.23
C ASN A 56 -18.76 3.01 9.80
N ASN A 57 -18.68 2.03 8.89
CA ASN A 57 -19.85 1.33 8.36
C ASN A 57 -20.94 2.29 7.80
N LEU A 58 -20.51 3.35 7.12
CA LEU A 58 -21.36 4.46 6.64
C LEU A 58 -22.09 4.15 5.32
N LYS A 59 -22.14 2.91 4.84
CA LYS A 59 -22.82 2.55 3.59
C LYS A 59 -24.30 2.87 3.54
N ASN A 60 -24.91 3.08 4.71
CA ASN A 60 -26.31 3.50 4.87
C ASN A 60 -26.46 5.00 5.17
N ASP A 61 -25.40 5.78 5.08
CA ASP A 61 -25.44 7.23 5.32
C ASP A 61 -26.26 7.93 4.24
N THR A 62 -27.10 8.86 4.65
CA THR A 62 -27.92 9.68 3.76
C THR A 62 -27.09 10.46 2.74
N SER A 63 -25.87 10.88 3.14
CA SER A 63 -24.92 11.59 2.26
C SER A 63 -24.49 10.71 1.09
N LEU A 64 -24.33 9.41 1.31
CA LEU A 64 -23.99 8.45 0.27
C LEU A 64 -25.19 8.23 -0.69
N HIS A 65 -26.42 8.17 -0.18
CA HIS A 65 -27.60 8.10 -1.04
C HIS A 65 -27.74 9.33 -1.93
N ILE A 66 -27.49 10.52 -1.41
CA ILE A 66 -27.45 11.76 -2.20
C ILE A 66 -26.35 11.70 -3.27
N LEU A 67 -25.18 11.17 -2.93
CA LEU A 67 -24.10 10.97 -3.87
C LEU A 67 -24.50 10.01 -4.98
N LEU A 68 -25.11 8.86 -4.65
CA LEU A 68 -25.64 7.88 -5.59
C LEU A 68 -26.68 8.49 -6.53
N GLU A 69 -27.61 9.26 -6.00
CA GLU A 69 -28.64 9.96 -6.79
C GLU A 69 -28.03 10.96 -7.77
N LYS A 70 -27.04 11.75 -7.31
CA LYS A 70 -26.35 12.72 -8.16
C LYS A 70 -25.50 12.08 -9.24
N THR A 71 -24.88 10.92 -8.98
CA THR A 71 -24.05 10.20 -9.98
C THR A 71 -24.89 9.45 -11.00
N ASN A 72 -26.09 8.95 -10.63
CA ASN A 72 -27.01 8.32 -11.55
C ASN A 72 -27.49 9.25 -12.70
N THR A 73 -27.31 10.55 -12.57
CA THR A 73 -27.60 11.51 -13.65
C THR A 73 -26.51 11.62 -14.69
N ASP A 74 -25.30 11.13 -14.41
CA ASP A 74 -24.12 11.24 -15.27
C ASP A 74 -23.67 9.86 -15.83
N ASN A 75 -24.60 9.03 -16.29
CA ASN A 75 -24.34 7.68 -16.86
C ASN A 75 -23.43 7.68 -18.11
N ASN A 76 -23.07 8.83 -18.63
CA ASN A 76 -22.20 8.95 -19.80
C ASN A 76 -20.69 8.84 -19.46
N TYR A 77 -20.32 8.85 -18.18
CA TYR A 77 -18.93 8.84 -17.74
C TYR A 77 -18.56 7.52 -17.06
N LYS A 78 -17.37 7.01 -17.41
CA LYS A 78 -16.74 5.90 -16.68
C LYS A 78 -15.78 6.50 -15.67
N TYR A 79 -15.78 5.94 -14.45
CA TYR A 79 -14.95 6.43 -13.35
C TYR A 79 -13.87 5.42 -12.98
N PHE A 80 -12.75 5.96 -12.48
CA PHE A 80 -11.83 5.19 -11.67
C PHE A 80 -11.81 5.71 -10.24
N THR A 81 -11.40 4.88 -9.30
CA THR A 81 -11.22 5.26 -7.89
C THR A 81 -9.98 4.61 -7.30
N VAL A 82 -9.50 5.19 -6.20
CA VAL A 82 -8.47 4.60 -5.34
C VAL A 82 -9.13 4.21 -4.02
N ILE A 83 -8.92 2.99 -3.57
CA ILE A 83 -9.49 2.46 -2.33
C ILE A 83 -8.45 1.67 -1.55
N GLN A 84 -8.08 2.17 -0.36
CA GLN A 84 -6.98 1.61 0.43
C GLN A 84 -7.41 0.58 1.48
N HIS A 85 -8.70 0.38 1.69
CA HIS A 85 -9.18 -0.48 2.76
C HIS A 85 -9.14 -1.97 2.39
N ILE A 86 -8.77 -2.83 3.36
CA ILE A 86 -8.66 -4.29 3.18
C ILE A 86 -9.98 -4.96 2.81
N PHE A 87 -11.11 -4.42 3.28
CA PHE A 87 -12.46 -4.94 3.01
C PHE A 87 -13.14 -4.29 1.79
N PHE A 88 -12.39 -3.65 0.89
CA PHE A 88 -12.97 -2.98 -0.28
C PHE A 88 -13.83 -3.91 -1.14
N LYS A 89 -13.53 -5.21 -1.16
CA LYS A 89 -14.27 -6.21 -1.94
C LYS A 89 -15.73 -6.35 -1.53
N GLU A 90 -16.07 -6.04 -0.28
CA GLU A 90 -17.46 -6.06 0.21
C GLU A 90 -18.30 -4.92 -0.38
N TYR A 91 -17.65 -3.90 -0.95
CA TYR A 91 -18.29 -2.70 -1.50
C TYR A 91 -18.34 -2.68 -3.03
N ILE A 92 -17.95 -3.76 -3.70
CA ILE A 92 -17.91 -3.84 -5.17
C ILE A 92 -19.27 -3.52 -5.81
N GLU A 93 -20.36 -4.01 -5.28
CA GLU A 93 -21.70 -3.73 -5.82
C GLU A 93 -22.05 -2.23 -5.74
N LEU A 94 -21.63 -1.56 -4.68
CA LEU A 94 -21.78 -0.11 -4.54
C LEU A 94 -20.92 0.62 -5.58
N LEU A 95 -19.66 0.22 -5.74
CA LEU A 95 -18.74 0.85 -6.71
C LEU A 95 -19.27 0.69 -8.15
N VAL A 96 -19.83 -0.47 -8.48
CA VAL A 96 -20.48 -0.74 -9.77
C VAL A 96 -21.70 0.16 -9.98
N LYS A 97 -22.57 0.32 -8.97
CA LYS A 97 -23.70 1.25 -9.00
C LYS A 97 -23.30 2.70 -9.22
N LEU A 98 -22.11 3.10 -8.75
CA LEU A 98 -21.49 4.42 -8.99
C LEU A 98 -20.81 4.54 -10.36
N ASN A 99 -20.97 3.54 -11.23
CA ASN A 99 -20.35 3.44 -12.56
C ASN A 99 -18.79 3.49 -12.50
N ILE A 100 -18.21 3.00 -11.41
CA ILE A 100 -16.75 2.86 -11.28
C ILE A 100 -16.33 1.61 -12.03
N LYS A 101 -15.46 1.77 -13.02
CA LYS A 101 -14.96 0.69 -13.89
C LYS A 101 -13.54 0.26 -13.54
N TYR A 102 -12.74 1.15 -12.97
CA TYR A 102 -11.35 0.89 -12.61
C TYR A 102 -11.14 1.19 -11.12
N ILE A 103 -10.69 0.19 -10.38
CA ILE A 103 -10.45 0.27 -8.94
C ILE A 103 -8.97 0.05 -8.70
N PHE A 104 -8.26 1.07 -8.26
CA PHE A 104 -6.87 0.96 -7.85
C PHE A 104 -6.83 0.66 -6.35
N SER A 105 -6.30 -0.51 -5.99
CA SER A 105 -6.25 -0.92 -4.60
C SER A 105 -4.90 -1.51 -4.20
N PRO A 106 -4.34 -1.08 -3.07
CA PRO A 106 -3.16 -1.73 -2.49
C PRO A 106 -3.39 -3.20 -2.11
N HIS A 107 -4.63 -3.57 -1.84
CA HIS A 107 -4.99 -4.91 -1.39
C HIS A 107 -5.50 -5.83 -2.51
N THR A 108 -5.03 -5.59 -3.74
CA THR A 108 -5.27 -6.47 -4.88
C THR A 108 -4.57 -7.81 -4.64
N ASP A 109 -5.31 -8.90 -4.81
CA ASP A 109 -4.84 -10.27 -4.64
C ASP A 109 -5.29 -11.19 -5.77
N ILE A 110 -4.82 -12.44 -5.75
CA ILE A 110 -5.12 -13.45 -6.77
C ILE A 110 -6.62 -13.72 -6.96
N TYR A 111 -7.47 -13.42 -5.98
CA TYR A 111 -8.91 -13.63 -6.03
C TYR A 111 -9.67 -12.47 -6.71
N CYS A 112 -9.02 -11.35 -6.96
CA CYS A 112 -9.64 -10.19 -7.62
C CYS A 112 -10.09 -10.51 -9.05
N SER A 113 -9.42 -11.42 -9.75
CA SER A 113 -9.78 -11.82 -11.12
C SER A 113 -11.18 -12.41 -11.26
N GLU A 114 -11.71 -13.08 -10.23
CA GLU A 114 -13.09 -13.60 -10.23
C GLU A 114 -14.12 -12.47 -10.10
N ILE A 115 -13.80 -11.47 -9.26
CA ILE A 115 -14.63 -10.27 -9.08
C ILE A 115 -14.67 -9.46 -10.37
N GLU A 116 -13.54 -9.28 -11.03
CA GLU A 116 -13.46 -8.56 -12.32
C GLU A 116 -14.36 -9.17 -13.38
N LYS A 117 -14.32 -10.51 -13.51
CA LYS A 117 -15.17 -11.24 -14.47
C LYS A 117 -16.66 -11.11 -14.15
N LYS A 118 -17.00 -11.17 -12.86
CA LYS A 118 -18.41 -11.12 -12.41
C LYS A 118 -19.04 -9.75 -12.65
N TYR A 119 -18.29 -8.66 -12.45
CA TYR A 119 -18.84 -7.30 -12.43
C TYR A 119 -18.43 -6.43 -13.61
N ASP A 120 -17.67 -6.94 -14.56
CA ASP A 120 -17.12 -6.18 -15.69
C ASP A 120 -16.39 -4.90 -15.25
N ILE A 121 -15.47 -5.06 -14.30
CA ILE A 121 -14.60 -4.02 -13.74
C ILE A 121 -13.13 -4.44 -13.84
N LYS A 122 -12.22 -3.51 -13.53
CA LYS A 122 -10.79 -3.78 -13.37
C LYS A 122 -10.33 -3.41 -11.97
N ILE A 123 -9.61 -4.32 -11.32
CA ILE A 123 -8.99 -4.11 -10.01
C ILE A 123 -7.48 -4.13 -10.20
N ILE A 124 -6.86 -2.96 -10.08
CA ILE A 124 -5.48 -2.73 -10.44
C ILE A 124 -4.65 -2.54 -9.16
N PRO A 125 -3.53 -3.27 -9.01
CA PRO A 125 -2.68 -3.12 -7.84
C PRO A 125 -2.03 -1.75 -7.76
N LEU A 126 -1.94 -1.22 -6.54
CA LEU A 126 -1.32 0.06 -6.19
C LEU A 126 -0.45 -0.12 -4.95
N SER A 127 0.48 0.80 -4.70
CA SER A 127 1.20 0.87 -3.42
C SER A 127 0.33 1.42 -2.30
N LEU A 128 0.66 1.08 -1.05
CA LEU A 128 0.23 1.87 0.10
C LEU A 128 1.09 3.13 0.21
N TYR A 129 0.51 4.21 0.72
CA TYR A 129 1.27 5.42 1.05
C TYR A 129 2.31 5.10 2.14
N PRO A 130 3.61 5.32 1.88
CA PRO A 130 4.66 5.08 2.86
C PRO A 130 4.61 6.17 3.94
N ALA A 131 4.06 5.86 5.11
CA ALA A 131 3.94 6.81 6.22
C ALA A 131 5.32 7.18 6.79
N GLN A 132 6.27 6.25 6.74
CA GLN A 132 7.67 6.48 7.11
C GLN A 132 8.54 6.40 5.85
N ASN A 133 9.27 7.46 5.57
CA ASN A 133 10.18 7.52 4.44
C ASN A 133 11.54 8.09 4.82
N ASN A 134 12.52 7.85 3.97
CA ASN A 134 13.86 8.38 4.15
C ASN A 134 13.92 9.79 3.56
N ASN A 135 13.98 10.78 4.45
CA ASN A 135 14.22 12.19 4.08
C ASN A 135 15.71 12.55 4.21
N PHE A 136 16.60 11.57 4.45
CA PHE A 136 18.02 11.81 4.59
C PHE A 136 18.73 11.81 3.23
N GLU A 137 19.70 12.69 3.05
CA GLU A 137 20.56 12.72 1.85
C GLU A 137 21.52 11.52 1.77
N TYR A 138 21.69 10.78 2.88
CA TYR A 138 22.64 9.69 2.98
C TYR A 138 21.97 8.34 3.22
N ILE A 139 22.35 7.37 2.40
CA ILE A 139 21.97 5.96 2.56
C ILE A 139 23.19 5.14 2.95
N LEU A 140 23.05 4.39 4.04
CA LEU A 140 24.13 3.54 4.53
C LEU A 140 24.39 2.38 3.54
N PRO A 141 25.62 2.23 3.02
CA PRO A 141 25.95 1.09 2.16
C PRO A 141 25.62 -0.25 2.82
N VAL A 142 25.09 -1.21 2.05
CA VAL A 142 24.65 -2.53 2.58
C VAL A 142 25.74 -3.26 3.35
N THR A 143 27.02 -3.10 2.96
CA THR A 143 28.17 -3.71 3.64
C THR A 143 28.43 -3.17 5.04
N LYS A 144 27.92 -1.98 5.35
CA LYS A 144 28.03 -1.32 6.65
C LYS A 144 26.81 -1.50 7.54
N ARG A 145 25.74 -2.11 7.03
CA ARG A 145 24.50 -2.35 7.77
C ARG A 145 24.70 -3.45 8.81
N LYS A 146 24.25 -3.16 10.01
CA LYS A 146 24.45 -4.01 11.20
C LYS A 146 23.65 -5.33 11.09
N PHE A 147 22.41 -5.24 10.61
CA PHE A 147 21.49 -6.37 10.62
C PHE A 147 21.39 -7.03 9.24
N LEU A 148 21.32 -8.35 9.21
CA LEU A 148 20.96 -9.09 8.02
C LEU A 148 19.51 -8.77 7.65
N THR A 149 18.60 -8.93 8.60
CA THR A 149 17.18 -8.61 8.39
C THR A 149 16.53 -8.05 9.64
N ASN A 150 15.35 -7.46 9.47
CA ASN A 150 14.55 -6.96 10.57
C ASN A 150 13.06 -7.30 10.41
N PHE A 151 12.38 -7.35 11.56
CA PHE A 151 10.92 -7.30 11.65
C PHE A 151 10.51 -6.69 12.99
N VAL A 152 9.81 -5.56 12.94
CA VAL A 152 9.19 -4.93 14.11
C VAL A 152 7.70 -4.89 13.87
N GLY A 153 6.90 -5.53 14.70
CA GLY A 153 5.45 -5.55 14.50
C GLY A 153 4.68 -6.34 15.54
N GLN A 154 3.38 -6.33 15.36
CA GLN A 154 2.43 -7.09 16.18
C GLN A 154 2.04 -8.39 15.47
N TYR A 155 1.58 -9.34 16.23
CA TYR A 155 0.82 -10.50 15.77
C TYR A 155 -0.32 -10.82 16.74
N ASP A 156 -1.52 -10.97 16.17
CA ASP A 156 -2.69 -11.53 16.84
C ASP A 156 -3.45 -12.39 15.81
N GLN A 157 -3.65 -13.65 16.12
CA GLN A 157 -4.28 -14.63 15.21
C GLN A 157 -5.69 -14.24 14.75
N ASN A 158 -6.38 -13.36 15.47
CA ASN A 158 -7.74 -12.94 15.15
C ASN A 158 -7.80 -11.85 14.06
N TYR A 159 -6.68 -11.15 13.82
CA TYR A 159 -6.63 -9.99 12.92
C TYR A 159 -5.82 -10.20 11.65
N TYR A 160 -4.94 -11.21 11.63
CA TYR A 160 -4.01 -11.42 10.53
C TYR A 160 -4.43 -12.60 9.65
N ILE A 161 -4.27 -12.45 8.32
CA ILE A 161 -4.72 -13.45 7.33
C ILE A 161 -3.87 -14.73 7.32
N SER A 162 -2.68 -14.70 7.90
CA SER A 162 -1.81 -15.88 8.08
C SER A 162 -1.05 -15.81 9.40
N ASN A 163 -0.46 -16.95 9.81
CA ASN A 163 0.39 -17.03 11.01
C ASN A 163 1.88 -16.75 10.72
N ILE A 164 2.20 -16.24 9.54
CA ILE A 164 3.60 -16.02 9.12
C ILE A 164 4.37 -15.13 10.10
N ARG A 165 3.72 -14.15 10.72
CA ARG A 165 4.35 -13.24 11.69
C ARG A 165 4.78 -13.97 12.97
N GLU A 166 3.96 -14.91 13.45
CA GLU A 166 4.33 -15.75 14.61
C GLU A 166 5.55 -16.60 14.29
N ILE A 167 5.55 -17.22 13.10
CA ILE A 167 6.67 -18.04 12.64
C ILE A 167 7.96 -17.20 12.49
N ILE A 168 7.85 -15.94 12.03
CA ILE A 168 8.97 -15.00 11.98
C ILE A 168 9.55 -14.78 13.38
N PHE A 169 8.70 -14.49 14.37
CA PHE A 169 9.16 -14.29 15.75
C PHE A 169 9.86 -15.55 16.29
N ASP A 170 9.31 -16.72 16.04
CA ASP A 170 9.87 -17.97 16.53
C ASP A 170 11.21 -18.32 15.89
N ILE A 171 11.38 -18.10 14.60
CA ILE A 171 12.57 -18.49 13.86
C ILE A 171 13.67 -17.42 13.95
N PHE A 172 13.34 -16.18 13.58
CA PHE A 172 14.36 -15.15 13.37
C PHE A 172 14.87 -14.50 14.65
N SER A 173 14.16 -14.62 15.77
CA SER A 173 14.66 -14.19 17.08
C SER A 173 15.86 -15.02 17.59
N ASN A 174 16.14 -16.15 16.98
CA ASN A 174 17.28 -16.99 17.35
C ASN A 174 18.62 -16.60 16.69
N TYR A 175 18.62 -15.57 15.83
CA TYR A 175 19.81 -15.14 15.11
C TYR A 175 20.25 -13.75 15.56
N ASP A 176 21.49 -13.60 15.99
CA ASP A 176 22.04 -12.35 16.56
C ASP A 176 22.15 -11.21 15.52
N ASP A 177 22.21 -11.56 14.23
CA ASP A 177 22.25 -10.58 13.14
C ASP A 177 20.86 -10.23 12.58
N CYS A 178 19.79 -10.64 13.28
CA CYS A 178 18.41 -10.27 12.98
C CYS A 178 17.85 -9.35 14.06
N TYR A 179 17.18 -8.26 13.66
CA TYR A 179 16.49 -7.39 14.60
C TYR A 179 14.99 -7.70 14.60
N ILE A 180 14.53 -8.46 15.58
CA ILE A 180 13.17 -8.97 15.65
C ILE A 180 12.49 -8.51 16.94
N VAL A 181 11.44 -7.69 16.80
CA VAL A 181 10.71 -7.14 17.96
C VAL A 181 9.22 -7.35 17.80
N LYS A 182 8.66 -8.12 18.74
CA LYS A 182 7.20 -8.28 18.87
C LYS A 182 6.64 -7.12 19.70
N ARG A 183 5.74 -6.34 19.10
CA ARG A 183 5.00 -5.27 19.78
C ARG A 183 3.65 -5.81 20.28
N ASN A 184 3.18 -5.28 21.40
CA ASN A 184 1.89 -5.66 21.97
C ASN A 184 0.70 -4.95 21.30
N GLU A 185 0.96 -3.80 20.69
CA GLU A 185 -0.03 -2.95 20.03
C GLU A 185 0.38 -2.67 18.59
N TRP A 186 -0.60 -2.44 17.73
CA TRP A 186 -0.33 -1.92 16.40
C TRP A 186 0.13 -0.46 16.50
N HIS A 187 1.22 -0.12 15.81
CA HIS A 187 1.87 1.19 15.93
C HIS A 187 0.90 2.37 15.69
N TYR A 188 -0.03 2.20 14.76
CA TYR A 188 -1.00 3.25 14.40
C TYR A 188 -2.34 3.15 15.11
N GLU A 189 -2.52 2.21 16.04
CA GLU A 189 -3.80 2.00 16.75
C GLU A 189 -4.29 3.27 17.44
N LYS A 190 -3.42 3.97 18.15
CA LYS A 190 -3.75 5.21 18.85
C LYS A 190 -4.04 6.38 17.90
N VAL A 191 -3.41 6.39 16.72
CA VAL A 191 -3.65 7.42 15.70
C VAL A 191 -5.01 7.23 15.06
N VAL A 192 -5.29 6.00 14.61
CA VAL A 192 -6.52 5.67 13.89
C VAL A 192 -7.77 5.78 14.77
N TYR A 193 -7.70 5.21 15.98
CA TYR A 193 -8.89 5.10 16.84
C TYR A 193 -9.01 6.22 17.90
N ASN A 194 -7.91 6.83 18.32
CA ASN A 194 -7.89 7.78 19.42
C ASN A 194 -7.49 9.21 19.03
N ASN A 195 -7.25 9.49 17.74
CA ASN A 195 -6.76 10.78 17.24
C ASN A 195 -5.51 11.28 17.97
N SER A 196 -4.67 10.38 18.47
CA SER A 196 -3.42 10.72 19.15
C SER A 196 -2.25 10.72 18.16
N GLN A 197 -1.15 11.38 18.52
CA GLN A 197 0.06 11.35 17.72
C GLN A 197 0.79 10.01 17.89
N THR A 198 1.52 9.59 16.87
CA THR A 198 2.47 8.48 16.96
C THR A 198 3.55 8.77 17.99
N ASN A 199 4.16 7.72 18.58
CA ASN A 199 5.29 7.91 19.48
C ASN A 199 6.56 8.23 18.64
N PRO A 200 7.13 9.44 18.76
CA PRO A 200 8.31 9.83 17.96
C PRO A 200 9.53 8.93 18.18
N GLU A 201 9.70 8.38 19.38
CA GLU A 201 10.81 7.47 19.70
C GLU A 201 10.69 6.17 18.90
N TYR A 202 9.48 5.63 18.77
CA TYR A 202 9.24 4.42 17.98
C TYR A 202 9.42 4.66 16.48
N GLU A 203 9.10 5.85 16.00
CA GLU A 203 9.34 6.22 14.60
C GLU A 203 10.84 6.35 14.30
N LEU A 204 11.60 6.99 15.20
CA LEU A 204 13.05 7.10 15.07
C LEU A 204 13.72 5.74 15.14
N GLU A 205 13.34 4.90 16.10
CA GLU A 205 13.82 3.51 16.21
C GLU A 205 13.55 2.76 14.91
N TYR A 206 12.34 2.84 14.39
CA TYR A 206 11.94 2.12 13.18
C TYR A 206 12.75 2.57 11.95
N LYS A 207 12.95 3.89 11.78
CA LYS A 207 13.77 4.44 10.69
C LYS A 207 15.24 4.00 10.82
N ASP A 208 15.79 4.03 12.03
CA ASP A 208 17.15 3.57 12.29
C ASP A 208 17.31 2.08 11.94
N ILE A 209 16.34 1.25 12.30
CA ILE A 209 16.35 -0.17 11.99
C ILE A 209 16.30 -0.41 10.49
N LEU A 210 15.43 0.30 9.75
CA LEU A 210 15.35 0.18 8.29
C LEU A 210 16.67 0.58 7.63
N MET A 211 17.32 1.65 8.12
CA MET A 211 18.61 2.12 7.61
C MET A 211 19.74 1.11 7.88
N ASN A 212 19.69 0.42 9.02
CA ASN A 212 20.74 -0.51 9.46
C ASN A 212 20.50 -1.97 9.05
N SER A 213 19.43 -2.28 8.30
CA SER A 213 19.12 -3.63 7.85
C SER A 213 19.33 -3.79 6.35
N ARG A 214 19.91 -4.92 5.93
CA ARG A 214 20.06 -5.28 4.50
C ARG A 214 18.73 -5.64 3.89
N PHE A 215 17.94 -6.42 4.63
CA PHE A 215 16.61 -6.88 4.24
C PHE A 215 15.58 -6.50 5.31
N THR A 216 14.32 -6.31 4.88
CA THR A 216 13.19 -6.11 5.78
C THR A 216 12.12 -7.15 5.49
N LEU A 217 11.75 -7.96 6.50
CA LEU A 217 10.67 -8.93 6.34
C LEU A 217 9.33 -8.19 6.25
N CYS A 218 8.61 -8.44 5.18
CA CYS A 218 7.34 -7.79 4.86
C CYS A 218 6.21 -8.84 4.79
N PRO A 219 5.82 -9.42 5.94
CA PRO A 219 4.73 -10.38 5.97
C PRO A 219 3.39 -9.70 5.73
N SER A 220 2.43 -10.49 5.22
CA SER A 220 1.03 -10.09 5.19
C SER A 220 0.56 -9.61 6.56
N GLY A 221 -0.45 -8.74 6.54
CA GLY A 221 -1.10 -8.22 7.74
C GLY A 221 -2.55 -8.69 7.83
N SER A 222 -3.44 -7.79 8.20
CA SER A 222 -4.89 -7.99 8.06
C SER A 222 -5.34 -8.05 6.60
N GLY A 223 -4.50 -7.55 5.69
CA GLY A 223 -4.62 -7.70 4.25
C GLY A 223 -3.32 -8.25 3.64
N PRO A 224 -3.30 -8.54 2.32
CA PRO A 224 -2.13 -9.11 1.65
C PRO A 224 -0.96 -8.13 1.56
N ASN A 225 -1.22 -6.83 1.50
CA ASN A 225 -0.18 -5.80 1.39
C ASN A 225 0.30 -5.33 2.77
N SER A 226 1.57 -4.99 2.85
CA SER A 226 2.19 -4.38 4.02
C SER A 226 2.79 -3.03 3.63
N ILE A 227 2.47 -1.98 4.39
CA ILE A 227 3.06 -0.64 4.23
C ILE A 227 4.60 -0.69 4.27
N ARG A 228 5.14 -1.63 5.03
CA ARG A 228 6.57 -1.85 5.21
C ARG A 228 7.32 -2.13 3.90
N ILE A 229 6.65 -2.74 2.89
CA ILE A 229 7.23 -2.95 1.55
C ILE A 229 7.71 -1.61 0.97
N TRP A 230 6.85 -0.61 1.06
CA TRP A 230 7.06 0.70 0.44
C TRP A 230 7.98 1.58 1.29
N GLU A 231 7.85 1.49 2.61
CA GLU A 231 8.70 2.24 3.54
C GLU A 231 10.16 1.81 3.44
N CYS A 232 10.46 0.51 3.54
CA CYS A 232 11.84 0.03 3.57
C CYS A 232 12.58 0.27 2.25
N MET A 233 11.87 0.33 1.10
CA MET A 233 12.46 0.69 -0.19
C MET A 233 13.14 2.06 -0.16
N SER A 234 12.54 3.05 0.51
CA SER A 234 13.10 4.40 0.62
C SER A 234 14.43 4.45 1.38
N PHE A 235 14.69 3.47 2.24
CA PHE A 235 15.94 3.30 2.99
C PHE A 235 16.94 2.38 2.28
N GLY A 236 16.57 1.83 1.13
CA GLY A 236 17.36 0.81 0.43
C GLY A 236 17.49 -0.50 1.22
N SER A 237 16.62 -0.72 2.20
CA SER A 237 16.45 -2.04 2.81
C SER A 237 15.56 -2.87 1.91
N ILE A 238 16.08 -3.99 1.42
CA ILE A 238 15.42 -4.81 0.39
C ILE A 238 14.20 -5.49 1.00
N PRO A 239 12.97 -5.27 0.48
CA PRO A 239 11.79 -5.97 0.95
C PRO A 239 11.88 -7.47 0.71
N VAL A 240 11.59 -8.28 1.73
CA VAL A 240 11.33 -9.71 1.61
C VAL A 240 9.83 -9.91 1.78
N ILE A 241 9.13 -10.09 0.68
CA ILE A 241 7.67 -10.18 0.64
C ILE A 241 7.24 -11.59 1.00
N LEU A 242 6.52 -11.71 2.11
CA LEU A 242 5.95 -12.93 2.66
C LEU A 242 4.41 -12.78 2.66
N ALA A 243 3.85 -12.82 1.46
CA ALA A 243 2.41 -12.59 1.22
C ALA A 243 2.00 -13.30 -0.07
N ASP A 244 1.67 -14.58 0.03
CA ASP A 244 1.47 -15.49 -1.11
C ASP A 244 0.36 -15.10 -2.07
N THR A 245 -0.60 -14.29 -1.61
CA THR A 245 -1.75 -13.87 -2.42
C THR A 245 -1.63 -12.47 -3.00
N LEU A 246 -0.64 -11.68 -2.57
CA LEU A 246 -0.46 -10.30 -3.02
C LEU A 246 -0.13 -10.22 -4.51
N ILE A 247 -0.79 -9.31 -5.22
CA ILE A 247 -0.41 -8.90 -6.57
C ILE A 247 0.26 -7.52 -6.46
N LEU A 248 1.50 -7.44 -6.92
CA LEU A 248 2.28 -6.20 -6.94
C LEU A 248 1.89 -5.32 -8.13
N PRO A 249 2.05 -3.98 -8.04
CA PRO A 249 1.85 -3.07 -9.16
C PRO A 249 2.72 -3.43 -10.38
N ASP A 250 2.22 -3.15 -11.57
CA ASP A 250 3.01 -3.29 -12.80
C ASP A 250 4.05 -2.15 -12.89
N ILE A 251 5.32 -2.52 -12.85
CA ILE A 251 6.46 -1.61 -12.98
C ILE A 251 7.15 -1.73 -14.34
N LYS A 252 6.60 -2.57 -15.24
CA LYS A 252 7.17 -2.91 -16.57
C LYS A 252 8.60 -3.44 -16.51
N ASP A 253 8.92 -4.12 -15.40
CA ASP A 253 10.19 -4.80 -15.14
C ASP A 253 9.95 -5.99 -14.19
N ASP A 254 10.93 -6.88 -14.04
CA ASP A 254 10.83 -8.01 -13.12
C ASP A 254 11.05 -7.56 -11.66
N TRP A 255 10.05 -7.74 -10.82
CA TRP A 255 10.13 -7.44 -9.38
C TRP A 255 11.30 -8.13 -8.67
N ASN A 256 11.76 -9.29 -9.15
CA ASN A 256 12.91 -9.99 -8.58
C ASN A 256 14.24 -9.23 -8.69
N ASN A 257 14.29 -8.17 -9.50
CA ASN A 257 15.44 -7.25 -9.54
C ASN A 257 15.49 -6.28 -8.35
N TYR A 258 14.38 -6.13 -7.62
CA TYR A 258 14.18 -5.08 -6.60
C TYR A 258 13.88 -5.65 -5.21
N VAL A 259 13.17 -6.77 -5.14
CA VAL A 259 12.67 -7.37 -3.91
C VAL A 259 12.89 -8.87 -3.91
N ILE A 260 12.71 -9.50 -2.77
CA ILE A 260 12.67 -10.96 -2.66
C ILE A 260 11.23 -11.37 -2.42
N ILE A 261 10.64 -12.13 -3.35
CA ILE A 261 9.32 -12.73 -3.18
C ILE A 261 9.55 -14.16 -2.68
N TRP A 262 9.07 -14.44 -1.48
CA TRP A 262 9.33 -15.73 -0.83
C TRP A 262 8.03 -16.38 -0.34
N LYS A 263 7.86 -17.66 -0.65
CA LYS A 263 6.69 -18.42 -0.22
C LYS A 263 6.67 -18.61 1.30
N GLU A 264 5.52 -18.35 1.93
CA GLU A 264 5.36 -18.46 3.39
C GLU A 264 5.70 -19.88 3.89
N GLU A 265 5.33 -20.93 3.17
CA GLU A 265 5.64 -22.33 3.49
C GLU A 265 7.15 -22.63 3.58
N ASN A 266 7.97 -21.88 2.88
CA ASN A 266 9.44 -22.07 2.80
C ASN A 266 10.21 -21.16 3.77
N ILE A 267 9.55 -20.49 4.71
CA ILE A 267 10.14 -19.50 5.61
C ILE A 267 11.37 -20.02 6.38
N ARG A 268 11.40 -21.32 6.71
CA ARG A 268 12.51 -21.95 7.46
C ARG A 268 13.85 -21.91 6.70
N ASN A 269 13.82 -21.82 5.38
CA ASN A 269 15.00 -21.77 4.53
C ASN A 269 15.45 -20.33 4.21
N LEU A 270 14.64 -19.34 4.59
CA LEU A 270 14.85 -17.95 4.19
C LEU A 270 16.12 -17.36 4.81
N TYR A 271 16.40 -17.62 6.09
CA TYR A 271 17.59 -17.09 6.74
C TYR A 271 18.87 -17.48 6.01
N GLU A 272 19.05 -18.77 5.74
CA GLU A 272 20.21 -19.28 5.02
C GLU A 272 20.30 -18.72 3.59
N TYR A 273 19.17 -18.58 2.91
CA TYR A 273 19.12 -17.94 1.60
C TYR A 273 19.65 -16.49 1.64
N LEU A 274 19.13 -15.67 2.57
CA LEU A 274 19.55 -14.27 2.73
C LEU A 274 21.01 -14.15 3.14
N LYS A 275 21.47 -15.01 4.05
CA LYS A 275 22.85 -15.04 4.57
C LYS A 275 23.88 -15.34 3.49
N ASN A 276 23.52 -16.23 2.54
CA ASN A 276 24.42 -16.69 1.48
C ASN A 276 24.29 -15.91 0.17
N MET A 277 23.46 -14.86 0.13
CA MET A 277 23.35 -14.01 -1.06
C MET A 277 24.67 -13.27 -1.33
N ASN A 278 25.03 -13.17 -2.63
CA ASN A 278 26.20 -12.43 -3.08
C ASN A 278 26.10 -10.94 -2.65
N PRO A 279 27.10 -10.39 -1.94
CA PRO A 279 27.10 -9.01 -1.49
C PRO A 279 26.95 -7.97 -2.61
N GLU A 280 27.50 -8.23 -3.80
CA GLU A 280 27.37 -7.35 -4.96
C GLU A 280 25.91 -7.31 -5.44
N LYS A 281 25.25 -8.47 -5.48
CA LYS A 281 23.82 -8.54 -5.81
C LYS A 281 22.97 -7.80 -4.80
N ILE A 282 23.24 -7.93 -3.48
CA ILE A 282 22.52 -7.20 -2.43
C ILE A 282 22.69 -5.69 -2.63
N ASN A 283 23.91 -5.26 -2.93
CA ASN A 283 24.17 -3.83 -3.15
C ASN A 283 23.43 -3.29 -4.39
N ASP A 284 23.44 -4.01 -5.50
CA ASP A 284 22.72 -3.66 -6.72
C ASP A 284 21.20 -3.58 -6.47
N MET A 285 20.62 -4.59 -5.81
CA MET A 285 19.21 -4.60 -5.45
C MET A 285 18.84 -3.42 -4.53
N SER A 286 19.67 -3.08 -3.56
CA SER A 286 19.45 -1.97 -2.65
C SER A 286 19.38 -0.63 -3.39
N ILE A 287 20.29 -0.40 -4.34
CA ILE A 287 20.28 0.81 -5.18
C ILE A 287 19.04 0.87 -6.04
N LYS A 288 18.76 -0.21 -6.76
CA LYS A 288 17.57 -0.34 -7.63
C LYS A 288 16.28 -0.15 -6.86
N CYS A 289 16.22 -0.64 -5.63
CA CYS A 289 15.07 -0.50 -4.73
C CYS A 289 14.74 1.00 -4.48
N ILE A 290 15.75 1.80 -4.19
CA ILE A 290 15.61 3.26 -3.99
C ILE A 290 15.19 3.96 -5.28
N GLU A 291 15.81 3.61 -6.40
CA GLU A 291 15.48 4.17 -7.71
C GLU A 291 14.02 3.88 -8.07
N LEU A 292 13.58 2.62 -7.84
CA LEU A 292 12.19 2.23 -8.09
C LEU A 292 11.22 2.97 -7.16
N TYR A 293 11.57 3.11 -5.87
CA TYR A 293 10.78 3.87 -4.91
C TYR A 293 10.58 5.32 -5.39
N ASN A 294 11.67 6.01 -5.73
CA ASN A 294 11.60 7.39 -6.19
C ASN A 294 10.83 7.53 -7.51
N LYS A 295 10.89 6.53 -8.37
CA LYS A 295 10.20 6.52 -9.65
C LYS A 295 8.69 6.32 -9.53
N TYR A 296 8.23 5.46 -8.60
CA TYR A 296 6.84 5.00 -8.58
C TYR A 296 6.13 5.08 -7.22
N PHE A 297 6.86 5.09 -6.09
CA PHE A 297 6.26 4.80 -4.78
C PHE A 297 6.50 5.88 -3.73
N SER A 298 7.22 6.96 -4.08
CA SER A 298 7.32 8.13 -3.20
C SER A 298 5.97 8.85 -3.11
N ASN A 299 5.85 9.71 -2.12
CA ASN A 299 4.63 10.49 -1.89
C ASN A 299 4.21 11.30 -3.12
N GLU A 300 5.19 11.73 -3.94
CA GLU A 300 4.98 12.54 -5.14
C GLU A 300 4.72 11.69 -6.39
N THR A 301 5.18 10.44 -6.41
CA THR A 301 5.18 9.61 -7.64
C THR A 301 4.21 8.43 -7.61
N MET A 302 3.58 8.13 -6.48
CA MET A 302 2.75 6.92 -6.31
C MET A 302 1.56 6.83 -7.29
N CYS A 303 1.10 7.93 -7.84
CA CYS A 303 0.05 7.92 -8.86
C CYS A 303 0.56 7.68 -10.29
N ARG A 304 1.89 7.55 -10.48
CA ARG A 304 2.48 7.30 -11.79
C ARG A 304 2.01 5.98 -12.39
N CYS A 305 1.88 4.94 -11.58
CA CYS A 305 1.34 3.65 -12.02
C CYS A 305 -0.07 3.80 -12.60
N ILE A 306 -0.90 4.68 -12.05
CA ILE A 306 -2.26 4.95 -12.53
C ILE A 306 -2.21 5.60 -13.92
N ASN A 307 -1.37 6.62 -14.10
CA ASN A 307 -1.20 7.29 -15.38
C ASN A 307 -0.69 6.32 -16.46
N GLU A 308 0.38 5.57 -16.17
CA GLU A 308 0.96 4.60 -17.10
C GLU A 308 -0.01 3.45 -17.45
N TYR A 309 -0.87 3.04 -16.52
CA TYR A 309 -1.92 2.05 -16.79
C TYR A 309 -2.88 2.56 -17.87
N PHE A 310 -3.36 3.80 -17.75
CA PHE A 310 -4.28 4.37 -18.74
C PHE A 310 -3.61 4.70 -20.06
N GLU A 311 -2.36 5.17 -20.05
CA GLU A 311 -1.58 5.40 -21.28
C GLU A 311 -1.41 4.12 -22.10
N SER A 312 -1.11 2.99 -21.42
CA SER A 312 -0.97 1.69 -22.08
C SER A 312 -2.30 1.10 -22.58
N SER A 313 -3.42 1.48 -21.96
CA SER A 313 -4.77 0.99 -22.30
C SER A 313 -5.43 1.78 -23.43
N THR A 314 -4.93 2.99 -23.77
CA THR A 314 -5.50 3.84 -24.83
C THR A 314 -4.94 3.52 -26.24
N ILE A 315 -4.03 2.54 -26.34
CA ILE A 315 -3.42 2.14 -27.62
C ILE A 315 -4.24 1.05 -28.35
N PHE A 316 -5.43 0.68 -27.85
CA PHE A 316 -6.30 -0.33 -28.49
C PHE A 316 -7.68 0.22 -28.82
#